data_c0ccc658ef2c9d844813660a9e38ffb3
#
_entry.id   c0ccc658ef2c9d844813660a9e38ffb3
#
_cell.length_a   1.000
_cell.length_b   1.000
_cell.length_c   1.000
_cell.angle_alpha   90.00
_cell.angle_beta   90.00
_cell.angle_gamma   90.00
#
_symmetry.space_group_name_H-M   'P 1'
#
loop_
_entity.id
_entity.type
_entity.pdbx_description
1 polymer ?
#
loop_
_entity_poly.entity_id
_entity_poly.type
_entity_poly.pdbx_seq_one_letter_code
_entity_poly.pdbx_strand_id
1 'polypeptide(L)'
;MAGLRQRRLAGDVALNWLYQDRHLGWLALVFASDRPEEVDRQITHWLQALQQTTPEQQQHYYQLSRRRFQALSPLDQLRQRAFGFAPGAPPAGFADFCGALQAAPSVSLACQTVSSGEPVATQGFSLPLSRWRRRPESDPALAFAFYPQAAGDLVAKCPEKAAPLLNLPLPEEPPRLLLRPPFYCSPDQAEGMARGEQLRPLLAALRHAGGHGEWHLFDGSWQLTLQLPEPGRRPEAILQAILRQLALPVALLTPPPESIAIRHLMAQLPERLGTSGHQKGWLAALAGGSAEDAQWVARQLSLITAPVNPPMPAPAPCRRGVERLVYPGGDTALLVFIPLPDGASLAALRLLAQHCEPLFFQRLRVEQQIGYVVSCRYQRVADRDGLLMALQSPDRRAGELLRCGKDFLRQLAPMDEATFRPLQQRLAAQIRASRPPEARALSALRQEYGLPELTPQAVDALRVAEVADLAREMTRRRRRWQVLFTTGD
;
A
#
# COMPACT_ATOMS: atom_id res chain seq x y z
N MET A 1 12.81 -13.24 10.16
CA MET A 1 11.49 -12.63 10.41
C MET A 1 10.37 -13.67 10.60
N ALA A 2 10.21 -14.66 9.72
CA ALA A 2 9.13 -15.67 9.88
C ALA A 2 9.15 -16.34 11.26
N GLY A 3 10.29 -16.82 11.74
CA GLY A 3 10.42 -17.46 13.05
C GLY A 3 10.17 -16.51 14.23
N LEU A 4 10.55 -15.22 14.13
CA LEU A 4 10.25 -14.22 15.17
C LEU A 4 8.73 -14.01 15.30
N ARG A 5 8.02 -13.94 14.16
CA ARG A 5 6.55 -13.79 14.14
C ARG A 5 5.85 -15.05 14.65
N GLN A 6 6.30 -16.23 14.22
CA GLN A 6 5.73 -17.51 14.66
C GLN A 6 5.83 -17.68 16.17
N ARG A 7 6.93 -17.25 16.78
CA ARG A 7 7.13 -17.24 18.23
C ARG A 7 6.54 -16.00 18.92
N ARG A 8 5.91 -15.09 18.18
CA ARG A 8 5.39 -13.79 18.68
C ARG A 8 6.45 -12.97 19.40
N LEU A 9 7.70 -13.01 18.91
CA LEU A 9 8.81 -12.26 19.49
C LEU A 9 8.89 -10.85 18.93
N ALA A 10 8.75 -10.68 17.62
CA ALA A 10 8.70 -9.37 16.98
C ALA A 10 7.90 -9.45 15.67
N GLY A 11 7.13 -8.41 15.39
CA GLY A 11 6.38 -8.27 14.13
C GLY A 11 7.28 -7.85 12.96
N ASP A 12 8.24 -6.98 13.23
CA ASP A 12 9.22 -6.49 12.26
C ASP A 12 10.55 -6.14 12.93
N VAL A 13 11.63 -6.10 12.14
CA VAL A 13 12.96 -5.64 12.56
C VAL A 13 13.51 -4.73 11.47
N ALA A 14 13.79 -3.49 11.82
CA ALA A 14 14.46 -2.54 10.93
C ALA A 14 15.97 -2.49 11.21
N LEU A 15 16.74 -2.48 10.14
CA LEU A 15 18.20 -2.31 10.17
C LEU A 15 18.53 -0.92 9.63
N ASN A 16 19.16 -0.09 10.45
CA ASN A 16 19.48 1.28 10.09
C ASN A 16 20.96 1.59 10.31
N TRP A 17 21.60 2.22 9.33
CA TRP A 17 22.87 2.86 9.51
C TRP A 17 22.64 4.20 10.20
N LEU A 18 23.24 4.38 11.40
CA LEU A 18 23.14 5.64 12.14
C LEU A 18 24.29 6.59 11.79
N TYR A 19 25.48 6.02 11.57
CA TYR A 19 26.69 6.76 11.26
C TYR A 19 27.68 5.86 10.53
N GLN A 20 28.49 6.43 9.65
CA GLN A 20 29.61 5.76 8.99
C GLN A 20 30.67 6.77 8.59
N ASP A 21 31.93 6.48 8.95
CA ASP A 21 33.12 7.16 8.42
C ASP A 21 34.17 6.13 7.98
N ARG A 22 35.43 6.55 7.83
CA ARG A 22 36.52 5.68 7.41
C ARG A 22 36.93 4.65 8.47
N HIS A 23 36.61 4.87 9.74
CA HIS A 23 37.12 4.12 10.89
C HIS A 23 36.01 3.49 11.73
N LEU A 24 34.81 4.06 11.71
CA LEU A 24 33.71 3.68 12.58
C LEU A 24 32.37 3.61 11.81
N GLY A 25 31.61 2.58 12.11
CA GLY A 25 30.24 2.44 11.66
C GLY A 25 29.29 2.13 12.83
N TRP A 26 28.16 2.79 12.88
CA TRP A 26 27.09 2.50 13.84
C TRP A 26 25.89 1.91 13.14
N LEU A 27 25.53 0.71 13.54
CA LEU A 27 24.39 -0.04 13.01
C LEU A 27 23.36 -0.21 14.12
N ALA A 28 22.11 0.17 13.86
CA ALA A 28 21.01 -0.04 14.78
C ALA A 28 20.02 -1.08 14.25
N LEU A 29 19.61 -1.99 15.13
CA LEU A 29 18.49 -2.90 14.93
C LEU A 29 17.33 -2.42 15.79
N VAL A 30 16.22 -2.06 15.16
CA VAL A 30 15.03 -1.50 15.83
C VAL A 30 13.89 -2.47 15.69
N PHE A 31 13.23 -2.82 16.78
CA PHE A 31 12.10 -3.73 16.82
C PHE A 31 11.16 -3.42 17.99
N ALA A 32 9.89 -3.84 17.86
CA ALA A 32 8.93 -3.85 18.95
C ALA A 32 8.72 -5.29 19.44
N SER A 33 8.82 -5.52 20.74
CA SER A 33 8.66 -6.83 21.37
C SER A 33 8.30 -6.69 22.82
N ASP A 34 7.44 -7.60 23.30
CA ASP A 34 7.18 -7.80 24.74
C ASP A 34 8.30 -8.61 25.42
N ARG A 35 9.19 -9.22 24.63
CA ARG A 35 10.33 -10.04 25.08
C ARG A 35 11.64 -9.62 24.38
N PRO A 36 12.11 -8.40 24.60
CA PRO A 36 13.26 -7.85 23.87
C PRO A 36 14.55 -8.63 24.07
N GLU A 37 14.72 -9.27 25.22
CA GLU A 37 15.90 -10.11 25.55
C GLU A 37 15.99 -11.34 24.64
N GLU A 38 14.86 -11.96 24.32
CA GLU A 38 14.80 -13.10 23.40
C GLU A 38 15.15 -12.66 21.96
N VAL A 39 14.63 -11.51 21.54
CA VAL A 39 14.99 -10.95 20.21
C VAL A 39 16.48 -10.65 20.13
N ASP A 40 17.08 -10.05 21.14
CA ASP A 40 18.51 -9.76 21.20
C ASP A 40 19.36 -11.03 21.06
N ARG A 41 18.99 -12.12 21.71
CA ARG A 41 19.65 -13.44 21.53
C ARG A 41 19.50 -13.96 20.09
N GLN A 42 18.32 -13.84 19.48
CA GLN A 42 18.13 -14.26 18.11
C GLN A 42 18.92 -13.41 17.11
N ILE A 43 19.21 -12.14 17.40
CA ILE A 43 20.12 -11.30 16.62
C ILE A 43 21.54 -11.88 16.65
N THR A 44 22.02 -12.30 17.81
CA THR A 44 23.33 -12.97 17.92
C THR A 44 23.39 -14.24 17.07
N HIS A 45 22.38 -15.10 17.14
CA HIS A 45 22.31 -16.31 16.31
C HIS A 45 22.21 -15.98 14.79
N TRP A 46 21.52 -14.89 14.44
CA TRP A 46 21.45 -14.44 13.05
C TRP A 46 22.82 -13.97 12.53
N LEU A 47 23.60 -13.22 13.32
CA LEU A 47 24.96 -12.84 12.95
C LEU A 47 25.87 -14.07 12.76
N GLN A 48 25.74 -15.09 13.61
CA GLN A 48 26.45 -16.36 13.45
C GLN A 48 26.05 -17.07 12.14
N ALA A 49 24.76 -17.10 11.83
CA ALA A 49 24.29 -17.69 10.58
C ALA A 49 24.76 -16.93 9.33
N LEU A 50 24.91 -15.60 9.42
CA LEU A 50 25.47 -14.79 8.34
C LEU A 50 26.95 -15.15 8.03
N GLN A 51 27.74 -15.49 9.04
CA GLN A 51 29.13 -15.93 8.84
C GLN A 51 29.22 -17.22 8.01
N GLN A 52 28.18 -18.05 8.07
CA GLN A 52 28.14 -19.35 7.39
C GLN A 52 27.55 -19.25 5.97
N THR A 53 27.22 -18.04 5.49
CA THR A 53 26.69 -17.87 4.12
C THR A 53 27.73 -18.21 3.08
N THR A 54 27.27 -18.95 2.04
CA THR A 54 28.15 -19.34 0.93
C THR A 54 28.48 -18.16 0.00
N PRO A 55 29.58 -18.20 -0.75
CA PRO A 55 29.88 -17.17 -1.76
C PRO A 55 28.76 -16.99 -2.77
N GLU A 56 28.05 -18.06 -3.14
CA GLU A 56 26.91 -18.00 -4.05
C GLU A 56 25.75 -17.21 -3.43
N GLN A 57 25.44 -17.43 -2.15
CA GLN A 57 24.41 -16.68 -1.43
C GLN A 57 24.79 -15.20 -1.32
N GLN A 58 26.04 -14.90 -0.98
CA GLN A 58 26.53 -13.52 -0.90
C GLN A 58 26.43 -12.81 -2.26
N GLN A 59 26.81 -13.51 -3.35
CA GLN A 59 26.72 -12.98 -4.71
C GLN A 59 25.26 -12.74 -5.12
N HIS A 60 24.34 -13.63 -4.73
CA HIS A 60 22.90 -13.46 -4.97
C HIS A 60 22.38 -12.15 -4.33
N TYR A 61 22.65 -11.93 -3.04
CA TYR A 61 22.20 -10.71 -2.35
C TYR A 61 22.87 -9.44 -2.88
N TYR A 62 24.13 -9.52 -3.29
CA TYR A 62 24.80 -8.42 -3.97
C TYR A 62 24.12 -8.04 -5.27
N GLN A 63 23.79 -9.03 -6.12
CA GLN A 63 23.05 -8.77 -7.36
C GLN A 63 21.67 -8.18 -7.09
N LEU A 64 20.95 -8.67 -6.08
CA LEU A 64 19.67 -8.08 -5.67
C LEU A 64 19.83 -6.61 -5.25
N SER A 65 20.84 -6.30 -4.47
CA SER A 65 21.13 -4.92 -4.03
C SER A 65 21.40 -4.01 -5.23
N ARG A 66 22.23 -4.46 -6.18
CA ARG A 66 22.51 -3.72 -7.42
C ARG A 66 21.26 -3.45 -8.24
N ARG A 67 20.42 -4.46 -8.46
CA ARG A 67 19.16 -4.31 -9.21
C ARG A 67 18.23 -3.31 -8.55
N ARG A 68 18.05 -3.39 -7.23
CA ARG A 68 17.25 -2.42 -6.46
C ARG A 68 17.78 -1.01 -6.62
N PHE A 69 19.10 -0.83 -6.53
CA PHE A 69 19.73 0.46 -6.74
C PHE A 69 19.50 1.00 -8.15
N GLN A 70 19.64 0.16 -9.18
CA GLN A 70 19.42 0.54 -10.58
C GLN A 70 17.95 0.91 -10.87
N ALA A 71 17.00 0.31 -10.15
CA ALA A 71 15.57 0.60 -10.26
C ALA A 71 15.15 1.91 -9.56
N LEU A 72 16.01 2.53 -8.75
CA LEU A 72 15.73 3.81 -8.11
C LEU A 72 15.69 4.95 -9.14
N SER A 73 14.97 6.03 -8.77
CA SER A 73 15.04 7.27 -9.55
C SER A 73 16.47 7.81 -9.64
N PRO A 74 16.85 8.55 -10.69
CA PRO A 74 18.20 9.13 -10.81
C PRO A 74 18.60 9.96 -9.58
N LEU A 75 17.64 10.69 -8.99
CA LEU A 75 17.88 11.49 -7.79
C LEU A 75 18.17 10.60 -6.58
N ASP A 76 17.44 9.50 -6.40
CA ASP A 76 17.66 8.59 -5.28
C ASP A 76 18.94 7.79 -5.44
N GLN A 77 19.32 7.41 -6.68
CA GLN A 77 20.65 6.84 -6.96
C GLN A 77 21.77 7.81 -6.58
N LEU A 78 21.61 9.10 -6.93
CA LEU A 78 22.60 10.13 -6.55
C LEU A 78 22.70 10.28 -5.03
N ARG A 79 21.55 10.34 -4.35
CA ARG A 79 21.50 10.39 -2.88
C ARG A 79 22.23 9.21 -2.24
N GLN A 80 21.93 7.98 -2.70
CA GLN A 80 22.60 6.79 -2.15
C GLN A 80 24.10 6.79 -2.41
N ARG A 81 24.57 7.27 -3.57
CA ARG A 81 26.01 7.44 -3.83
C ARG A 81 26.63 8.48 -2.92
N ALA A 82 25.98 9.63 -2.75
CA ALA A 82 26.49 10.72 -1.92
C ALA A 82 26.63 10.32 -0.44
N PHE A 83 25.73 9.48 0.06
CA PHE A 83 25.76 8.99 1.44
C PHE A 83 26.50 7.65 1.63
N GLY A 84 27.14 7.11 0.59
CA GLY A 84 27.92 5.87 0.69
C GLY A 84 27.08 4.58 0.74
N PHE A 85 25.77 4.63 0.43
CA PHE A 85 24.87 3.47 0.45
C PHE A 85 24.75 2.77 -0.89
N ALA A 86 25.38 3.27 -1.94
CA ALA A 86 25.40 2.59 -3.23
C ALA A 86 26.07 1.21 -3.11
N PRO A 87 25.51 0.15 -3.73
CA PRO A 87 26.08 -1.19 -3.64
C PRO A 87 27.52 -1.23 -4.18
N GLY A 88 28.47 -1.56 -3.32
CA GLY A 88 29.86 -1.85 -3.67
C GLY A 88 30.05 -3.29 -4.16
N ALA A 89 31.28 -3.69 -4.46
CA ALA A 89 31.58 -5.10 -4.67
C ALA A 89 31.35 -5.91 -3.38
N PRO A 90 31.03 -7.23 -3.46
CA PRO A 90 30.97 -8.07 -2.28
C PRO A 90 32.29 -7.96 -1.52
N PRO A 91 32.26 -7.67 -0.22
CA PRO A 91 33.51 -7.52 0.55
C PRO A 91 34.24 -8.86 0.61
N ALA A 92 35.51 -8.85 0.26
CA ALA A 92 36.39 -9.94 0.64
C ALA A 92 36.40 -10.02 2.18
N GLY A 93 36.19 -11.18 2.76
CA GLY A 93 36.16 -11.34 4.22
C GLY A 93 34.82 -11.00 4.87
N PHE A 94 33.69 -11.23 4.20
CA PHE A 94 32.35 -11.00 4.79
C PHE A 94 32.15 -11.77 6.11
N ALA A 95 32.65 -12.99 6.22
CA ALA A 95 32.60 -13.77 7.45
C ALA A 95 33.39 -13.07 8.60
N ASP A 96 34.57 -12.54 8.27
CA ASP A 96 35.42 -11.80 9.26
C ASP A 96 34.71 -10.52 9.70
N PHE A 97 34.07 -9.80 8.78
CA PHE A 97 33.23 -8.63 9.09
C PHE A 97 32.09 -9.00 10.05
N CYS A 98 31.36 -10.08 9.80
CA CYS A 98 30.29 -10.55 10.70
C CYS A 98 30.86 -10.94 12.08
N GLY A 99 32.05 -11.56 12.13
CA GLY A 99 32.74 -11.86 13.37
C GLY A 99 33.17 -10.60 14.15
N ALA A 100 33.72 -9.63 13.45
CA ALA A 100 34.06 -8.33 14.05
C ALA A 100 32.81 -7.60 14.58
N LEU A 101 31.69 -7.68 13.86
CA LEU A 101 30.41 -7.10 14.29
C LEU A 101 29.87 -7.77 15.57
N GLN A 102 30.02 -9.09 15.71
CA GLN A 102 29.66 -9.82 16.94
C GLN A 102 30.56 -9.43 18.13
N ALA A 103 31.83 -9.22 17.89
CA ALA A 103 32.81 -8.82 18.93
C ALA A 103 32.74 -7.32 19.27
N ALA A 104 32.04 -6.52 18.44
CA ALA A 104 31.95 -5.08 18.64
C ALA A 104 31.15 -4.72 19.90
N PRO A 105 31.49 -3.63 20.58
CA PRO A 105 30.68 -3.11 21.67
C PRO A 105 29.25 -2.84 21.23
N SER A 106 28.27 -3.36 21.98
CA SER A 106 26.85 -3.15 21.68
C SER A 106 26.15 -2.50 22.86
N VAL A 107 25.18 -1.62 22.55
CA VAL A 107 24.28 -1.00 23.53
C VAL A 107 22.86 -1.40 23.16
N SER A 108 22.16 -2.01 24.10
CA SER A 108 20.74 -2.35 23.95
C SER A 108 19.89 -1.38 24.76
N LEU A 109 18.96 -0.71 24.10
CA LEU A 109 17.99 0.20 24.70
C LEU A 109 16.59 -0.37 24.54
N ALA A 110 15.85 -0.50 25.63
CA ALA A 110 14.44 -0.91 25.59
C ALA A 110 13.56 0.21 26.15
N CYS A 111 12.53 0.59 25.41
CA CYS A 111 11.51 1.50 25.87
C CYS A 111 10.37 0.68 26.50
N GLN A 112 10.28 0.70 27.82
CA GLN A 112 9.26 -0.03 28.59
C GLN A 112 8.70 0.89 29.68
N THR A 113 7.50 0.60 30.15
CA THR A 113 6.99 1.26 31.37
C THR A 113 7.82 0.81 32.55
N VAL A 114 8.63 1.70 33.11
CA VAL A 114 9.53 1.39 34.24
C VAL A 114 8.93 1.98 35.49
N SER A 115 8.77 1.14 36.53
CA SER A 115 8.25 1.57 37.83
C SER A 115 9.31 2.28 38.68
N SER A 116 10.59 2.07 38.40
CA SER A 116 11.72 2.71 39.10
C SER A 116 12.95 2.80 38.18
N GLY A 117 13.58 3.97 38.10
CA GLY A 117 14.80 4.20 37.33
C GLY A 117 15.45 5.52 37.73
N GLU A 118 16.73 5.65 37.51
CA GLU A 118 17.41 6.96 37.70
C GLU A 118 16.97 7.91 36.58
N PRO A 119 16.52 9.13 36.95
CA PRO A 119 16.13 10.13 35.97
C PRO A 119 17.38 10.66 35.26
N VAL A 120 17.43 10.49 33.92
CA VAL A 120 18.48 11.06 33.07
C VAL A 120 17.87 12.17 32.23
N ALA A 121 18.41 13.37 32.38
CA ALA A 121 17.99 14.51 31.57
C ALA A 121 18.69 14.45 30.19
N THR A 122 17.85 14.50 29.12
CA THR A 122 18.34 14.56 27.73
C THR A 122 17.41 15.45 26.91
N GLN A 123 17.96 16.41 26.17
CA GLN A 123 17.22 17.28 25.24
C GLN A 123 15.93 17.89 25.82
N GLY A 124 15.94 18.29 27.10
CA GLY A 124 14.77 18.86 27.78
C GLY A 124 13.74 17.85 28.31
N PHE A 125 13.99 16.54 28.17
CA PHE A 125 13.19 15.48 28.76
C PHE A 125 13.92 14.83 29.93
N SER A 126 13.19 14.34 30.91
CA SER A 126 13.70 13.48 31.97
C SER A 126 13.17 12.07 31.76
N LEU A 127 14.05 11.13 31.46
CA LEU A 127 13.71 9.74 31.22
C LEU A 127 14.19 8.86 32.38
N PRO A 128 13.32 8.06 33.02
CA PRO A 128 13.77 7.09 34.01
C PRO A 128 14.48 5.93 33.29
N LEU A 129 15.77 5.76 33.56
CA LEU A 129 16.58 4.68 33.02
C LEU A 129 16.86 3.62 34.09
N SER A 130 16.63 2.36 33.75
CA SER A 130 17.05 1.22 34.56
C SER A 130 18.02 0.33 33.77
N ARG A 131 18.97 -0.30 34.49
CA ARG A 131 19.89 -1.23 33.85
C ARG A 131 19.14 -2.50 33.47
N TRP A 132 19.25 -2.87 32.19
CA TRP A 132 18.73 -4.12 31.69
C TRP A 132 19.73 -5.25 31.94
N ARG A 133 19.25 -6.33 32.60
CA ARG A 133 20.06 -7.51 32.89
C ARG A 133 19.65 -8.64 31.96
N ARG A 134 20.57 -9.12 31.12
CA ARG A 134 20.35 -10.33 30.31
C ARG A 134 20.12 -11.53 31.25
N ARG A 135 19.01 -12.23 31.06
CA ARG A 135 18.79 -13.51 31.74
C ARG A 135 19.51 -14.63 30.97
N PRO A 136 20.16 -15.60 31.66
CA PRO A 136 20.92 -16.67 31.03
C PRO A 136 20.04 -17.85 30.57
N GLU A 137 18.89 -17.64 30.01
CA GLU A 137 18.03 -18.73 29.51
C GLU A 137 18.43 -19.11 28.07
N SER A 138 18.50 -20.42 27.79
CA SER A 138 18.87 -21.00 26.51
C SER A 138 17.65 -21.21 25.62
N ASP A 139 17.20 -20.18 24.92
CA ASP A 139 16.20 -20.40 23.86
C ASP A 139 16.86 -21.04 22.64
N PRO A 140 16.21 -21.99 22.01
CA PRO A 140 16.71 -22.59 20.78
C PRO A 140 16.81 -21.49 19.67
N ALA A 141 17.92 -21.54 18.92
CA ALA A 141 18.11 -20.67 17.77
C ALA A 141 16.98 -20.82 16.76
N LEU A 142 16.57 -19.73 16.14
CA LEU A 142 15.71 -19.77 14.98
C LEU A 142 16.47 -20.34 13.79
N ALA A 143 15.78 -21.08 12.92
CA ALA A 143 16.34 -21.47 11.63
C ALA A 143 16.43 -20.22 10.72
N PHE A 144 17.62 -19.94 10.22
CA PHE A 144 17.89 -18.89 9.25
C PHE A 144 18.17 -19.50 7.89
N ALA A 145 17.38 -19.07 6.89
CA ALA A 145 17.53 -19.53 5.50
C ALA A 145 17.95 -18.37 4.61
N PHE A 146 18.97 -18.60 3.79
CA PHE A 146 19.47 -17.63 2.80
C PHE A 146 19.30 -18.20 1.39
N TYR A 147 19.06 -17.32 0.41
CA TYR A 147 18.95 -17.71 -0.99
C TYR A 147 20.29 -17.68 -1.70
N PRO A 148 20.48 -18.55 -2.71
CA PRO A 148 19.60 -19.66 -3.07
C PRO A 148 19.56 -20.74 -1.98
N GLN A 149 18.39 -21.34 -1.78
CA GLN A 149 18.27 -22.52 -0.93
C GLN A 149 18.70 -23.78 -1.69
N ALA A 150 19.22 -24.78 -0.99
CA ALA A 150 19.48 -26.07 -1.57
C ALA A 150 18.17 -26.68 -2.12
N ALA A 151 18.23 -27.29 -3.29
CA ALA A 151 17.07 -27.90 -3.94
C ALA A 151 16.39 -28.93 -3.00
N GLY A 152 15.16 -28.62 -2.59
CA GLY A 152 14.41 -29.46 -1.64
C GLY A 152 12.98 -28.98 -1.39
N ASP A 153 12.60 -27.84 -1.93
CA ASP A 153 11.23 -27.34 -1.75
C ASP A 153 10.25 -28.22 -2.53
N LEU A 154 9.31 -28.84 -1.81
CA LEU A 154 8.22 -29.60 -2.40
C LEU A 154 7.31 -28.67 -3.20
N VAL A 155 7.56 -28.58 -4.50
CA VAL A 155 6.69 -27.89 -5.44
C VAL A 155 5.49 -28.77 -5.74
N ALA A 156 4.29 -28.30 -5.46
CA ALA A 156 3.10 -29.05 -5.82
C ALA A 156 2.93 -29.05 -7.34
N LYS A 157 2.56 -30.19 -7.88
CA LYS A 157 2.23 -30.32 -9.29
C LYS A 157 1.04 -29.41 -9.62
N CYS A 158 1.25 -28.48 -10.53
CA CYS A 158 0.15 -27.63 -11.01
C CYS A 158 -0.82 -28.45 -11.87
N PRO A 159 -2.13 -28.14 -11.81
CA PRO A 159 -3.08 -28.69 -12.76
C PRO A 159 -2.68 -28.36 -14.21
N GLU A 160 -3.02 -29.25 -15.15
CA GLU A 160 -2.74 -29.02 -16.57
C GLU A 160 -3.56 -27.86 -17.15
N LYS A 161 -4.78 -27.64 -16.61
CA LYS A 161 -5.67 -26.59 -17.06
C LYS A 161 -5.23 -25.25 -16.44
N ALA A 162 -4.86 -24.31 -17.30
CA ALA A 162 -4.52 -22.94 -16.91
C ALA A 162 -5.79 -22.16 -16.51
N ALA A 163 -5.66 -21.31 -15.50
CA ALA A 163 -6.71 -20.36 -15.15
C ALA A 163 -6.77 -19.19 -16.16
N PRO A 164 -7.93 -18.54 -16.32
CA PRO A 164 -8.04 -17.31 -17.11
C PRO A 164 -7.10 -16.23 -16.56
N LEU A 165 -6.32 -15.61 -17.46
CA LEU A 165 -5.39 -14.54 -17.11
C LEU A 165 -5.44 -13.46 -18.18
N LEU A 166 -5.73 -12.21 -17.79
CA LEU A 166 -5.56 -11.09 -18.69
C LEU A 166 -4.06 -10.79 -18.85
N ASN A 167 -3.55 -10.95 -20.06
CA ASN A 167 -2.13 -10.75 -20.34
C ASN A 167 -1.89 -9.46 -21.13
N LEU A 168 -1.03 -8.60 -20.60
CA LEU A 168 -0.59 -7.35 -21.22
C LEU A 168 0.90 -7.48 -21.58
N PRO A 169 1.23 -7.86 -22.82
CA PRO A 169 2.61 -8.08 -23.19
C PRO A 169 3.40 -6.76 -23.21
N LEU A 170 4.40 -6.67 -22.37
CA LEU A 170 5.37 -5.58 -22.28
C LEU A 170 6.77 -6.20 -22.18
N PRO A 171 7.40 -6.59 -23.31
CA PRO A 171 8.57 -7.46 -23.30
C PRO A 171 9.79 -6.90 -22.56
N GLU A 172 9.91 -5.59 -22.45
CA GLU A 172 11.03 -4.91 -21.76
C GLU A 172 10.81 -4.76 -20.24
N GLU A 173 9.59 -5.04 -19.77
CA GLU A 173 9.23 -4.91 -18.37
C GLU A 173 9.22 -6.27 -17.66
N PRO A 174 9.71 -6.35 -16.42
CA PRO A 174 9.61 -7.59 -15.64
C PRO A 174 8.14 -7.95 -15.40
N PRO A 175 7.80 -9.26 -15.39
CA PRO A 175 6.41 -9.69 -15.22
C PRO A 175 5.85 -9.27 -13.86
N ARG A 176 4.73 -8.55 -13.88
CA ARG A 176 4.01 -8.08 -12.71
C ARG A 176 2.58 -8.63 -12.70
N LEU A 177 2.30 -9.46 -11.72
CA LEU A 177 0.99 -10.05 -11.48
C LEU A 177 0.20 -9.13 -10.54
N LEU A 178 -0.98 -8.73 -10.99
CA LEU A 178 -2.00 -8.07 -10.17
C LEU A 178 -3.10 -9.08 -9.84
N LEU A 179 -3.41 -9.22 -8.55
CA LEU A 179 -4.56 -9.97 -8.06
C LEU A 179 -5.41 -9.06 -7.17
N ARG A 180 -6.71 -9.00 -7.42
CA ARG A 180 -7.65 -8.22 -6.61
C ARG A 180 -9.02 -8.91 -6.55
N PRO A 181 -9.86 -8.60 -5.56
CA PRO A 181 -11.26 -8.99 -5.59
C PRO A 181 -11.98 -8.42 -6.82
N PRO A 182 -13.12 -8.99 -7.22
CA PRO A 182 -13.96 -8.43 -8.28
C PRO A 182 -14.28 -6.96 -8.02
N PHE A 183 -14.49 -6.20 -9.10
CA PHE A 183 -14.83 -4.79 -8.97
C PHE A 183 -16.13 -4.61 -8.17
N TYR A 184 -16.24 -3.46 -7.50
CA TYR A 184 -17.32 -3.11 -6.58
C TYR A 184 -17.40 -3.97 -5.30
N CYS A 185 -16.51 -4.96 -5.12
CA CYS A 185 -16.36 -5.67 -3.86
C CYS A 185 -15.37 -4.93 -2.97
N SER A 186 -15.80 -4.57 -1.78
CA SER A 186 -14.90 -4.08 -0.75
C SER A 186 -14.79 -5.14 0.32
N PRO A 187 -13.66 -5.87 0.42
CA PRO A 187 -13.45 -6.73 1.57
C PRO A 187 -13.38 -5.89 2.84
N ASP A 188 -13.85 -6.47 3.93
CA ASP A 188 -13.72 -5.91 5.26
C ASP A 188 -12.26 -5.50 5.53
N GLN A 189 -12.08 -4.34 6.14
CA GLN A 189 -10.76 -3.83 6.50
C GLN A 189 -10.04 -4.79 7.45
N ALA A 190 -10.76 -5.38 8.40
CA ALA A 190 -10.21 -6.37 9.34
C ALA A 190 -9.72 -7.62 8.61
N GLU A 191 -10.46 -8.12 7.62
CA GLU A 191 -10.02 -9.23 6.76
C GLU A 191 -8.78 -8.87 5.95
N GLY A 192 -8.77 -7.69 5.32
CA GLY A 192 -7.64 -7.23 4.51
C GLY A 192 -6.35 -7.10 5.32
N MET A 193 -6.43 -6.56 6.53
CA MET A 193 -5.28 -6.46 7.45
C MET A 193 -4.80 -7.84 7.90
N ALA A 194 -5.70 -8.73 8.29
CA ALA A 194 -5.37 -10.09 8.71
C ALA A 194 -4.67 -10.87 7.59
N ARG A 195 -5.16 -10.72 6.36
CA ARG A 195 -4.56 -11.32 5.16
C ARG A 195 -3.17 -10.76 4.90
N GLY A 196 -2.97 -9.47 5.08
CA GLY A 196 -1.66 -8.81 4.97
C GLY A 196 -0.64 -9.42 5.95
N GLU A 197 -1.02 -9.65 7.19
CA GLU A 197 -0.16 -10.31 8.19
C GLU A 197 0.20 -11.74 7.79
N GLN A 198 -0.73 -12.51 7.25
CA GLN A 198 -0.47 -13.86 6.76
C GLN A 198 0.43 -13.89 5.53
N LEU A 199 0.27 -12.94 4.61
CA LEU A 199 1.08 -12.83 3.40
C LEU A 199 2.49 -12.29 3.67
N ARG A 200 2.68 -11.48 4.68
CA ARG A 200 3.95 -10.78 4.99
C ARG A 200 5.18 -11.70 4.96
N PRO A 201 5.20 -12.88 5.61
CA PRO A 201 6.37 -13.76 5.56
C PRO A 201 6.65 -14.31 4.15
N LEU A 202 5.61 -14.60 3.37
CA LEU A 202 5.72 -15.10 2.00
C LEU A 202 6.22 -14.02 1.04
N LEU A 203 5.72 -12.78 1.19
CA LEU A 203 6.20 -11.63 0.41
C LEU A 203 7.67 -11.30 0.76
N ALA A 204 8.06 -11.48 2.03
CA ALA A 204 9.47 -11.38 2.41
C ALA A 204 10.31 -12.47 1.75
N ALA A 205 9.85 -13.73 1.71
CA ALA A 205 10.53 -14.81 1.02
C ALA A 205 10.66 -14.53 -0.50
N LEU A 206 9.61 -14.03 -1.15
CA LEU A 206 9.65 -13.60 -2.55
C LEU A 206 10.73 -12.53 -2.79
N ARG A 207 10.86 -11.57 -1.85
CA ARG A 207 11.91 -10.54 -1.93
C ARG A 207 13.32 -11.12 -1.87
N HIS A 208 13.54 -12.14 -1.06
CA HIS A 208 14.82 -12.88 -1.01
C HIS A 208 15.09 -13.67 -2.31
N ALA A 209 14.05 -14.16 -2.98
CA ALA A 209 14.17 -14.83 -4.27
C ALA A 209 14.38 -13.87 -5.46
N GLY A 210 14.37 -12.56 -5.23
CA GLY A 210 14.60 -11.54 -6.26
C GLY A 210 13.34 -10.91 -6.83
N GLY A 211 12.17 -11.32 -6.35
CA GLY A 211 10.90 -10.66 -6.67
C GLY A 211 10.58 -9.52 -5.71
N HIS A 212 9.40 -8.95 -5.87
CA HIS A 212 8.82 -7.98 -4.95
C HIS A 212 7.32 -8.24 -4.85
N GLY A 213 6.73 -8.01 -3.70
CA GLY A 213 5.29 -8.18 -3.54
C GLY A 213 4.75 -7.27 -2.46
N GLU A 214 3.54 -6.75 -2.72
CA GLU A 214 2.83 -5.88 -1.79
C GLU A 214 1.36 -6.28 -1.72
N TRP A 215 0.84 -6.34 -0.50
CA TRP A 215 -0.58 -6.41 -0.22
C TRP A 215 -0.99 -5.06 0.34
N HIS A 216 -1.81 -4.33 -0.38
CA HIS A 216 -2.15 -2.95 -0.02
C HIS A 216 -3.59 -2.59 -0.38
N LEU A 217 -4.11 -1.58 0.31
CA LEU A 217 -5.40 -0.98 0.00
C LEU A 217 -5.20 0.10 -1.07
N PHE A 218 -5.83 -0.07 -2.22
CA PHE A 218 -5.80 0.89 -3.31
C PHE A 218 -7.21 1.18 -3.82
N ASP A 219 -7.58 2.45 -3.93
CA ASP A 219 -8.91 2.90 -4.33
C ASP A 219 -10.07 2.22 -3.55
N GLY A 220 -9.83 1.92 -2.26
CA GLY A 220 -10.78 1.26 -1.38
C GLY A 220 -10.95 -0.24 -1.65
N SER A 221 -10.01 -0.88 -2.34
CA SER A 221 -9.96 -2.32 -2.55
C SER A 221 -8.60 -2.88 -2.18
N TRP A 222 -8.57 -3.98 -1.45
CA TRP A 222 -7.33 -4.69 -1.15
C TRP A 222 -6.84 -5.43 -2.39
N GLN A 223 -5.56 -5.29 -2.72
CA GLN A 223 -4.97 -5.97 -3.86
C GLN A 223 -3.56 -6.45 -3.57
N LEU A 224 -3.18 -7.51 -4.26
CA LEU A 224 -1.84 -8.08 -4.27
C LEU A 224 -1.16 -7.74 -5.60
N THR A 225 -0.01 -7.11 -5.52
CA THR A 225 0.88 -6.91 -6.66
C THR A 225 2.15 -7.71 -6.44
N LEU A 226 2.54 -8.52 -7.43
CA LEU A 226 3.76 -9.32 -7.39
C LEU A 226 4.60 -9.01 -8.62
N GLN A 227 5.79 -8.48 -8.43
CA GLN A 227 6.84 -8.49 -9.43
C GLN A 227 7.57 -9.82 -9.31
N LEU A 228 7.53 -10.60 -10.37
CA LEU A 228 8.20 -11.89 -10.41
C LEU A 228 9.69 -11.70 -10.73
N PRO A 229 10.58 -12.59 -10.23
CA PRO A 229 11.98 -12.57 -10.62
C PRO A 229 12.15 -12.86 -12.11
N GLU A 230 13.33 -12.56 -12.63
CA GLU A 230 13.69 -12.86 -14.01
C GLU A 230 13.54 -14.36 -14.37
N PRO A 231 13.28 -14.67 -15.65
CA PRO A 231 13.20 -16.06 -16.14
C PRO A 231 14.44 -16.89 -15.75
N GLY A 232 14.21 -18.16 -15.36
CA GLY A 232 15.26 -19.09 -14.96
C GLY A 232 15.41 -19.29 -13.44
N ARG A 233 14.85 -18.40 -12.61
CA ARG A 233 14.78 -18.56 -11.14
C ARG A 233 13.36 -18.35 -10.63
N ARG A 234 12.38 -19.00 -11.27
CA ARG A 234 10.98 -18.89 -10.87
C ARG A 234 10.78 -19.44 -9.46
N PRO A 235 10.34 -18.63 -8.48
CA PRO A 235 10.14 -19.06 -7.09
C PRO A 235 8.80 -19.78 -6.96
N GLU A 236 8.69 -20.95 -7.61
CA GLU A 236 7.42 -21.67 -7.77
C GLU A 236 6.78 -22.00 -6.42
N ALA A 237 7.55 -22.56 -5.50
CA ALA A 237 7.06 -22.91 -4.16
C ALA A 237 6.52 -21.68 -3.39
N ILE A 238 7.21 -20.54 -3.51
CA ILE A 238 6.80 -19.29 -2.83
C ILE A 238 5.51 -18.76 -3.46
N LEU A 239 5.44 -18.72 -4.79
CA LEU A 239 4.22 -18.26 -5.49
C LEU A 239 3.04 -19.17 -5.15
N GLN A 240 3.22 -20.47 -5.17
CA GLN A 240 2.19 -21.44 -4.78
C GLN A 240 1.73 -21.22 -3.33
N ALA A 241 2.67 -20.98 -2.40
CA ALA A 241 2.32 -20.69 -1.01
C ALA A 241 1.50 -19.39 -0.88
N ILE A 242 1.87 -18.32 -1.61
CA ILE A 242 1.11 -17.06 -1.66
C ILE A 242 -0.32 -17.31 -2.17
N LEU A 243 -0.47 -18.01 -3.30
CA LEU A 243 -1.76 -18.27 -3.93
C LEU A 243 -2.68 -19.13 -3.05
N ARG A 244 -2.12 -20.15 -2.40
CA ARG A 244 -2.86 -20.98 -1.42
C ARG A 244 -3.31 -20.13 -0.23
N GLN A 245 -2.45 -19.25 0.28
CA GLN A 245 -2.79 -18.39 1.41
C GLN A 245 -3.95 -17.44 1.08
N LEU A 246 -4.09 -16.99 -0.17
CA LEU A 246 -5.24 -16.19 -0.61
C LEU A 246 -6.57 -16.95 -0.55
N ALA A 247 -6.53 -18.27 -0.69
CA ALA A 247 -7.72 -19.12 -0.64
C ALA A 247 -8.14 -19.53 0.79
N LEU A 248 -7.25 -19.37 1.77
CA LEU A 248 -7.54 -19.75 3.15
C LEU A 248 -8.35 -18.67 3.89
N PRO A 249 -9.24 -19.07 4.80
CA PRO A 249 -9.90 -18.13 5.70
C PRO A 249 -8.86 -17.44 6.61
N VAL A 250 -9.16 -16.22 7.02
CA VAL A 250 -8.33 -15.45 7.95
C VAL A 250 -9.07 -15.22 9.26
N ALA A 251 -8.34 -15.29 10.38
CA ALA A 251 -8.85 -14.80 11.65
C ALA A 251 -8.87 -13.28 11.61
N LEU A 252 -10.04 -12.67 11.79
CA LEU A 252 -10.18 -11.22 11.71
C LEU A 252 -9.33 -10.54 12.79
N LEU A 253 -8.63 -9.48 12.40
CA LEU A 253 -7.89 -8.63 13.31
C LEU A 253 -8.73 -7.37 13.58
N THR A 254 -8.81 -6.98 14.85
CA THR A 254 -9.39 -5.68 15.18
C THR A 254 -8.44 -4.58 14.70
N PRO A 255 -8.83 -3.73 13.73
CA PRO A 255 -7.99 -2.62 13.31
C PRO A 255 -7.70 -1.70 14.49
N PRO A 256 -6.47 -1.16 14.60
CA PRO A 256 -6.21 -0.14 15.59
C PRO A 256 -7.12 1.08 15.31
N PRO A 257 -7.61 1.75 16.35
CA PRO A 257 -8.45 2.92 16.18
C PRO A 257 -7.66 4.01 15.45
N GLU A 258 -8.28 4.61 14.44
CA GLU A 258 -7.69 5.74 13.73
C GLU A 258 -7.59 6.95 14.67
N SER A 259 -6.42 7.57 14.73
CA SER A 259 -6.17 8.72 15.59
C SER A 259 -6.69 10.05 15.01
N ILE A 260 -7.13 10.08 13.75
CA ILE A 260 -7.59 11.26 13.03
C ILE A 260 -9.00 11.01 12.51
N ALA A 261 -9.96 11.84 12.91
CA ALA A 261 -11.38 11.68 12.62
C ALA A 261 -11.68 11.51 11.11
N ILE A 262 -11.06 12.31 10.25
CA ILE A 262 -11.28 12.18 8.82
C ILE A 262 -10.73 10.87 8.23
N ARG A 263 -9.64 10.32 8.78
CA ARG A 263 -9.12 9.01 8.36
C ARG A 263 -10.06 7.89 8.77
N HIS A 264 -10.67 8.00 9.96
CA HIS A 264 -11.71 7.07 10.40
C HIS A 264 -12.88 7.03 9.42
N LEU A 265 -13.38 8.19 8.98
CA LEU A 265 -14.45 8.26 7.98
C LEU A 265 -14.02 7.68 6.61
N MET A 266 -12.79 7.97 6.19
CA MET A 266 -12.26 7.44 4.91
C MET A 266 -12.12 5.92 4.92
N ALA A 267 -11.73 5.32 6.05
CA ALA A 267 -11.62 3.88 6.21
C ALA A 267 -12.98 3.17 6.10
N GLN A 268 -14.05 3.85 6.52
CA GLN A 268 -15.41 3.34 6.52
C GLN A 268 -16.16 3.52 5.19
N LEU A 269 -15.75 4.47 4.34
CA LEU A 269 -16.44 4.80 3.09
C LEU A 269 -16.52 3.66 2.08
N PRO A 270 -15.47 2.83 1.85
CA PRO A 270 -15.52 1.74 0.90
C PRO A 270 -16.65 0.73 1.16
N GLU A 271 -16.92 0.40 2.42
CA GLU A 271 -17.99 -0.52 2.82
C GLU A 271 -19.39 -0.01 2.46
N ARG A 272 -19.59 1.33 2.43
CA ARG A 272 -20.86 1.97 2.10
C ARG A 272 -21.08 2.09 0.59
N LEU A 273 -20.00 2.05 -0.17
CA LEU A 273 -20.03 2.17 -1.63
C LEU A 273 -19.93 0.83 -2.34
N GLY A 274 -19.28 -0.15 -1.70
CA GLY A 274 -19.16 -1.51 -2.21
C GLY A 274 -20.46 -2.29 -2.10
N THR A 275 -20.55 -3.36 -2.86
CA THR A 275 -21.58 -4.38 -2.65
C THR A 275 -21.14 -5.24 -1.48
N SER A 276 -21.90 -5.23 -0.40
CA SER A 276 -21.75 -6.18 0.71
C SER A 276 -22.20 -7.57 0.23
N GLY A 277 -21.31 -8.28 -0.40
CA GLY A 277 -21.54 -9.65 -0.85
C GLY A 277 -20.20 -10.27 -1.11
N HIS A 278 -19.94 -11.41 -0.51
CA HIS A 278 -18.76 -12.23 -0.77
C HIS A 278 -18.82 -12.74 -2.23
N GLN A 279 -18.57 -11.87 -3.21
CA GLN A 279 -18.28 -12.36 -4.54
C GLN A 279 -16.96 -13.13 -4.47
N LYS A 280 -17.10 -14.44 -4.41
CA LYS A 280 -15.98 -15.35 -4.43
C LYS A 280 -15.28 -15.23 -5.78
N GLY A 281 -14.03 -14.83 -5.78
CA GLY A 281 -13.23 -14.79 -6.99
C GLY A 281 -12.09 -13.79 -6.91
N TRP A 282 -11.22 -13.90 -7.91
CA TRP A 282 -10.08 -13.01 -8.06
C TRP A 282 -10.01 -12.50 -9.50
N LEU A 283 -9.80 -11.20 -9.67
CA LEU A 283 -9.40 -10.63 -10.96
C LEU A 283 -7.88 -10.72 -11.05
N ALA A 284 -7.38 -11.30 -12.13
CA ALA A 284 -5.97 -11.54 -12.37
C ALA A 284 -5.52 -10.90 -13.69
N ALA A 285 -4.47 -10.10 -13.63
CA ALA A 285 -3.82 -9.57 -14.82
C ALA A 285 -2.30 -9.64 -14.67
N LEU A 286 -1.62 -9.97 -15.75
CA LEU A 286 -0.16 -9.93 -15.85
C LEU A 286 0.23 -8.82 -16.82
N ALA A 287 1.08 -7.92 -16.38
CA ALA A 287 1.71 -6.92 -17.24
C ALA A 287 3.22 -7.16 -17.31
N GLY A 288 3.78 -7.14 -18.49
CA GLY A 288 5.20 -7.43 -18.72
C GLY A 288 5.51 -8.94 -18.82
N GLY A 289 6.79 -9.23 -19.05
CA GLY A 289 7.27 -10.59 -19.24
C GLY A 289 6.94 -11.18 -20.62
N SER A 290 7.27 -12.45 -20.78
CA SER A 290 7.08 -13.20 -22.00
C SER A 290 5.76 -13.96 -22.04
N ALA A 291 5.39 -14.50 -23.21
CA ALA A 291 4.25 -15.41 -23.34
C ALA A 291 4.40 -16.67 -22.49
N GLU A 292 5.63 -17.13 -22.29
CA GLU A 292 5.94 -18.28 -21.43
C GLU A 292 5.70 -17.95 -19.96
N ASP A 293 6.03 -16.71 -19.51
CA ASP A 293 5.72 -16.25 -18.16
C ASP A 293 4.21 -16.19 -17.93
N ALA A 294 3.45 -15.69 -18.92
CA ALA A 294 2.00 -15.66 -18.84
C ALA A 294 1.38 -17.05 -18.71
N GLN A 295 1.86 -18.03 -19.51
CA GLN A 295 1.40 -19.41 -19.41
C GLN A 295 1.77 -20.04 -18.07
N TRP A 296 2.98 -19.81 -17.58
CA TRP A 296 3.42 -20.29 -16.28
C TRP A 296 2.56 -19.71 -15.15
N VAL A 297 2.34 -18.39 -15.12
CA VAL A 297 1.49 -17.75 -14.13
C VAL A 297 0.06 -18.28 -14.19
N ALA A 298 -0.52 -18.42 -15.39
CA ALA A 298 -1.87 -18.94 -15.56
C ALA A 298 -2.03 -20.37 -15.00
N ARG A 299 -1.00 -21.21 -15.13
CA ARG A 299 -0.98 -22.54 -14.49
C ARG A 299 -0.89 -22.44 -12.96
N GLN A 300 -0.07 -21.54 -12.42
CA GLN A 300 0.01 -21.34 -10.96
C GLN A 300 -1.33 -20.84 -10.39
N LEU A 301 -2.01 -19.93 -11.08
CA LEU A 301 -3.31 -19.40 -10.66
C LEU A 301 -4.40 -20.47 -10.54
N SER A 302 -4.29 -21.59 -11.23
CA SER A 302 -5.22 -22.73 -11.11
C SER A 302 -5.20 -23.39 -9.71
N LEU A 303 -4.21 -23.06 -8.87
CA LEU A 303 -4.17 -23.48 -7.45
C LEU A 303 -5.13 -22.67 -6.57
N ILE A 304 -5.63 -21.55 -7.05
CA ILE A 304 -6.67 -20.78 -6.34
C ILE A 304 -8.00 -21.51 -6.53
N THR A 305 -8.62 -21.92 -5.43
CA THR A 305 -9.89 -22.66 -5.47
C THR A 305 -11.09 -21.76 -5.84
N ALA A 306 -10.95 -20.43 -5.67
CA ALA A 306 -11.97 -19.48 -6.06
C ALA A 306 -11.90 -19.16 -7.58
N PRO A 307 -13.00 -18.80 -8.24
CA PRO A 307 -12.98 -18.43 -9.65
C PRO A 307 -12.00 -17.30 -9.95
N VAL A 308 -11.20 -17.45 -11.02
CA VAL A 308 -10.31 -16.40 -11.53
C VAL A 308 -11.00 -15.73 -12.73
N ASN A 309 -10.97 -14.41 -12.76
CA ASN A 309 -11.65 -13.58 -13.76
C ASN A 309 -13.13 -13.97 -13.98
N PRO A 310 -13.96 -14.04 -12.92
CA PRO A 310 -15.35 -14.38 -13.03
C PRO A 310 -16.12 -13.27 -13.76
N PRO A 311 -17.23 -13.57 -14.45
CA PRO A 311 -18.13 -12.54 -14.95
C PRO A 311 -18.67 -11.69 -13.79
N MET A 312 -18.78 -10.38 -14.01
CA MET A 312 -19.24 -9.46 -12.98
C MET A 312 -20.73 -9.17 -13.08
N PRO A 313 -21.45 -9.14 -11.95
CA PRO A 313 -22.79 -8.61 -11.91
C PRO A 313 -22.77 -7.08 -12.10
N ALA A 314 -23.90 -6.54 -12.57
CA ALA A 314 -24.06 -5.10 -12.63
C ALA A 314 -23.93 -4.47 -11.23
N PRO A 315 -23.24 -3.34 -11.09
CA PRO A 315 -23.08 -2.70 -9.80
C PRO A 315 -24.44 -2.22 -9.26
N ALA A 316 -24.68 -2.43 -7.98
CA ALA A 316 -25.85 -1.86 -7.33
C ALA A 316 -25.86 -0.33 -7.45
N PRO A 317 -27.01 0.32 -7.69
CA PRO A 317 -27.07 1.77 -7.78
C PRO A 317 -26.64 2.41 -6.46
N CYS A 318 -25.83 3.47 -6.54
CA CYS A 318 -25.42 4.22 -5.37
C CYS A 318 -26.66 4.96 -4.79
N ARG A 319 -27.05 4.61 -3.58
CA ARG A 319 -28.15 5.25 -2.85
C ARG A 319 -27.60 6.29 -1.89
N ARG A 320 -28.39 7.32 -1.58
CA ARG A 320 -28.01 8.31 -0.58
C ARG A 320 -27.81 7.63 0.77
N GLY A 321 -26.63 7.87 1.37
CA GLY A 321 -26.33 7.59 2.77
C GLY A 321 -26.02 8.85 3.52
N VAL A 322 -26.58 9.00 4.72
CA VAL A 322 -26.16 10.02 5.70
C VAL A 322 -25.99 9.27 7.01
N GLU A 323 -24.76 9.16 7.47
CA GLU A 323 -24.45 8.31 8.60
C GLU A 323 -23.52 9.04 9.58
N ARG A 324 -23.87 8.96 10.85
CA ARG A 324 -23.00 9.39 11.96
C ARG A 324 -22.19 8.20 12.42
N LEU A 325 -20.87 8.37 12.50
CA LEU A 325 -19.96 7.38 13.04
C LEU A 325 -19.43 7.82 14.40
N VAL A 326 -19.35 6.86 15.31
CA VAL A 326 -18.78 7.12 16.65
C VAL A 326 -17.27 7.24 16.52
N TYR A 327 -16.73 8.30 17.09
CA TYR A 327 -15.30 8.55 17.12
C TYR A 327 -14.91 9.14 18.50
N PRO A 328 -13.90 8.60 19.18
CA PRO A 328 -13.56 8.98 20.55
C PRO A 328 -12.80 10.32 20.69
N GLY A 329 -12.59 11.06 19.59
CA GLY A 329 -11.89 12.34 19.59
C GLY A 329 -12.82 13.53 19.55
N GLY A 330 -12.34 14.71 20.01
CA GLY A 330 -13.13 15.94 20.12
C GLY A 330 -13.44 16.66 18.81
N ASP A 331 -12.79 16.30 17.69
CA ASP A 331 -12.96 16.99 16.41
C ASP A 331 -14.17 16.49 15.64
N THR A 332 -14.90 17.42 15.04
CA THR A 332 -15.93 17.10 14.06
C THR A 332 -15.30 16.90 12.68
N ALA A 333 -15.54 15.75 12.08
CA ALA A 333 -15.15 15.47 10.68
C ALA A 333 -16.39 15.24 9.81
N LEU A 334 -16.29 15.65 8.56
CA LEU A 334 -17.29 15.44 7.52
C LEU A 334 -16.60 14.91 6.25
N LEU A 335 -17.13 13.84 5.72
CA LEU A 335 -16.76 13.27 4.43
C LEU A 335 -18.00 13.22 3.53
N VAL A 336 -17.89 13.79 2.33
CA VAL A 336 -18.94 13.73 1.33
C VAL A 336 -18.37 13.15 0.05
N PHE A 337 -18.90 12.02 -0.37
CA PHE A 337 -18.58 11.43 -1.65
C PHE A 337 -19.75 11.61 -2.61
N ILE A 338 -19.48 12.24 -3.75
CA ILE A 338 -20.46 12.49 -4.82
C ILE A 338 -20.07 11.60 -6.00
N PRO A 339 -20.78 10.50 -6.22
CA PRO A 339 -20.44 9.57 -7.30
C PRO A 339 -20.68 10.20 -8.67
N LEU A 340 -19.87 9.81 -9.63
CA LEU A 340 -20.07 10.15 -11.03
C LEU A 340 -21.42 9.61 -11.48
N PRO A 341 -22.29 10.44 -12.09
CA PRO A 341 -23.54 9.97 -12.66
C PRO A 341 -23.32 8.93 -13.78
N ASP A 342 -24.24 7.98 -13.90
CA ASP A 342 -24.18 6.95 -14.94
C ASP A 342 -24.17 7.62 -16.33
N GLY A 343 -23.25 7.20 -17.20
CA GLY A 343 -23.07 7.76 -18.54
C GLY A 343 -22.34 9.11 -18.59
N ALA A 344 -22.00 9.71 -17.46
CA ALA A 344 -21.24 10.96 -17.44
C ALA A 344 -19.74 10.72 -17.70
N SER A 345 -19.07 11.76 -18.23
CA SER A 345 -17.67 11.70 -18.61
C SER A 345 -16.73 11.69 -17.39
N LEU A 346 -15.89 10.65 -17.30
CA LEU A 346 -14.81 10.58 -16.31
C LEU A 346 -13.79 11.71 -16.53
N ALA A 347 -13.52 12.10 -17.79
CA ALA A 347 -12.65 13.23 -18.10
C ALA A 347 -13.19 14.54 -17.55
N ALA A 348 -14.51 14.77 -17.69
CA ALA A 348 -15.17 15.93 -17.11
C ALA A 348 -15.07 15.96 -15.58
N LEU A 349 -15.25 14.82 -14.91
CA LEU A 349 -15.10 14.72 -13.45
C LEU A 349 -13.68 15.04 -13.00
N ARG A 350 -12.67 14.53 -13.69
CA ARG A 350 -11.27 14.80 -13.37
C ARG A 350 -10.91 16.26 -13.51
N LEU A 351 -11.38 16.91 -14.58
CA LEU A 351 -11.20 18.36 -14.78
C LEU A 351 -11.96 19.19 -13.74
N LEU A 352 -13.22 18.83 -13.47
CA LEU A 352 -14.01 19.48 -12.42
C LEU A 352 -13.31 19.40 -11.06
N ALA A 353 -12.78 18.24 -10.70
CA ALA A 353 -12.07 18.07 -9.43
C ALA A 353 -10.80 18.92 -9.36
N GLN A 354 -9.99 18.98 -10.44
CA GLN A 354 -8.81 19.84 -10.50
C GLN A 354 -9.16 21.34 -10.41
N HIS A 355 -10.31 21.75 -10.93
CA HIS A 355 -10.81 23.10 -10.80
C HIS A 355 -11.30 23.41 -9.38
N CYS A 356 -12.04 22.47 -8.77
CA CYS A 356 -12.59 22.65 -7.43
C CYS A 356 -11.52 22.71 -6.34
N GLU A 357 -10.47 21.91 -6.44
CA GLU A 357 -9.48 21.70 -5.38
C GLU A 357 -8.87 23.01 -4.85
N PRO A 358 -8.25 23.87 -5.67
CA PRO A 358 -7.67 25.13 -5.20
C PRO A 358 -8.73 26.13 -4.70
N LEU A 359 -9.88 26.20 -5.37
CA LEU A 359 -10.96 27.11 -5.01
C LEU A 359 -11.61 26.71 -3.66
N PHE A 360 -11.79 25.42 -3.43
CA PHE A 360 -12.31 24.87 -2.18
C PHE A 360 -11.37 25.15 -1.02
N PHE A 361 -10.08 24.91 -1.22
CA PHE A 361 -9.05 25.19 -0.22
C PHE A 361 -8.99 26.68 0.10
N GLN A 362 -8.89 27.54 -0.92
CA GLN A 362 -8.83 28.99 -0.74
C GLN A 362 -10.02 29.50 0.07
N ARG A 363 -11.23 29.14 -0.34
CA ARG A 363 -12.46 29.63 0.28
C ARG A 363 -12.66 29.11 1.70
N LEU A 364 -12.48 27.81 1.94
CA LEU A 364 -12.85 27.19 3.21
C LEU A 364 -11.69 27.19 4.21
N ARG A 365 -10.45 27.01 3.74
CA ARG A 365 -9.27 26.97 4.60
C ARG A 365 -8.72 28.35 4.88
N VAL A 366 -8.57 29.19 3.84
CA VAL A 366 -7.91 30.49 3.95
C VAL A 366 -8.90 31.58 4.39
N GLU A 367 -10.03 31.73 3.68
CA GLU A 367 -10.98 32.82 3.92
C GLU A 367 -11.89 32.52 5.12
N GLN A 368 -12.44 31.31 5.24
CA GLN A 368 -13.39 30.95 6.31
C GLN A 368 -12.75 30.28 7.52
N GLN A 369 -11.49 29.88 7.44
CA GLN A 369 -10.69 29.25 8.50
C GLN A 369 -11.43 28.09 9.20
N ILE A 370 -12.09 27.24 8.40
CA ILE A 370 -13.00 26.18 8.91
C ILE A 370 -12.28 25.17 9.81
N GLY A 371 -11.01 24.83 9.50
CA GLY A 371 -10.25 23.82 10.23
C GLY A 371 -8.96 23.46 9.51
N TYR A 372 -8.30 22.40 9.96
CA TYR A 372 -6.99 22.01 9.40
C TYR A 372 -7.06 20.96 8.29
N VAL A 373 -8.17 20.23 8.14
CA VAL A 373 -8.42 19.38 6.98
C VAL A 373 -9.50 20.02 6.12
N VAL A 374 -9.12 20.45 4.92
CA VAL A 374 -10.00 20.98 3.89
C VAL A 374 -9.52 20.46 2.55
N SER A 375 -10.27 19.58 1.93
CA SER A 375 -9.91 18.94 0.64
C SER A 375 -11.15 18.70 -0.21
N CYS A 376 -11.03 18.98 -1.51
CA CYS A 376 -12.01 18.62 -2.52
C CYS A 376 -11.26 18.06 -3.71
N ARG A 377 -11.41 16.76 -3.99
CA ARG A 377 -10.62 16.09 -5.02
C ARG A 377 -11.38 14.98 -5.72
N TYR A 378 -10.91 14.59 -6.88
CA TYR A 378 -11.30 13.32 -7.47
C TYR A 378 -10.82 12.17 -6.57
N GLN A 379 -11.69 11.20 -6.36
CA GLN A 379 -11.35 9.96 -5.67
C GLN A 379 -12.13 8.80 -6.29
N ARG A 380 -11.43 7.66 -6.47
CA ARG A 380 -12.07 6.38 -6.73
C ARG A 380 -12.16 5.63 -5.41
N VAL A 381 -13.34 5.13 -5.08
CA VAL A 381 -13.58 4.38 -3.84
C VAL A 381 -14.48 3.19 -4.16
N ALA A 382 -14.07 1.98 -3.80
CA ALA A 382 -14.77 0.75 -4.15
C ALA A 382 -15.16 0.71 -5.64
N ASP A 383 -14.21 1.07 -6.49
CA ASP A 383 -14.32 1.15 -7.96
C ASP A 383 -15.32 2.17 -8.52
N ARG A 384 -15.90 3.00 -7.67
CA ARG A 384 -16.77 4.11 -8.06
C ARG A 384 -15.95 5.40 -8.15
N ASP A 385 -16.05 6.05 -9.28
CA ASP A 385 -15.44 7.36 -9.51
C ASP A 385 -16.32 8.45 -8.91
N GLY A 386 -15.73 9.46 -8.27
CA GLY A 386 -16.50 10.53 -7.65
C GLY A 386 -15.67 11.74 -7.22
N LEU A 387 -16.36 12.77 -6.78
CA LEU A 387 -15.78 13.94 -6.11
C LEU A 387 -15.87 13.73 -4.60
N LEU A 388 -14.73 13.78 -3.93
CA LEU A 388 -14.64 13.65 -2.49
C LEU A 388 -14.38 15.01 -1.84
N MET A 389 -15.23 15.40 -0.91
CA MET A 389 -14.99 16.55 -0.02
C MET A 389 -14.74 16.04 1.38
N ALA A 390 -13.64 16.50 2.00
CA ALA A 390 -13.23 16.15 3.34
C ALA A 390 -12.98 17.43 4.15
N LEU A 391 -13.66 17.55 5.28
CA LEU A 391 -13.56 18.67 6.20
C LEU A 391 -13.38 18.16 7.62
N GLN A 392 -12.47 18.78 8.40
CA GLN A 392 -12.33 18.49 9.83
C GLN A 392 -12.07 19.80 10.57
N SER A 393 -12.82 20.00 11.64
CA SER A 393 -12.81 21.24 12.42
C SER A 393 -12.97 20.96 13.91
N PRO A 394 -12.22 21.64 14.79
CA PRO A 394 -12.44 21.57 16.23
C PRO A 394 -13.70 22.32 16.68
N ASP A 395 -14.11 23.36 15.93
CA ASP A 395 -15.10 24.33 16.39
C ASP A 395 -16.45 24.27 15.66
N ARG A 396 -16.51 23.61 14.49
CA ARG A 396 -17.70 23.59 13.63
C ARG A 396 -18.46 22.27 13.75
N ARG A 397 -19.79 22.36 13.78
CA ARG A 397 -20.65 21.16 13.76
C ARG A 397 -20.77 20.56 12.36
N ALA A 398 -21.02 19.26 12.27
CA ALA A 398 -21.15 18.54 10.99
C ALA A 398 -22.17 19.16 10.02
N GLY A 399 -23.30 19.66 10.54
CA GLY A 399 -24.31 20.36 9.73
C GLY A 399 -23.82 21.66 9.12
N GLU A 400 -22.94 22.40 9.81
CA GLU A 400 -22.31 23.62 9.29
C GLU A 400 -21.28 23.29 8.23
N LEU A 401 -20.43 22.30 8.48
CA LEU A 401 -19.46 21.80 7.49
C LEU A 401 -20.15 21.35 6.21
N LEU A 402 -21.26 20.61 6.34
CA LEU A 402 -22.05 20.17 5.19
C LEU A 402 -22.67 21.34 4.42
N ARG A 403 -23.11 22.39 5.15
CA ARG A 403 -23.63 23.62 4.53
C ARG A 403 -22.51 24.32 3.74
N CYS A 404 -21.32 24.47 4.31
CA CYS A 404 -20.17 25.06 3.63
C CYS A 404 -19.83 24.33 2.33
N GLY A 405 -19.77 22.99 2.35
CA GLY A 405 -19.54 22.20 1.14
C GLY A 405 -20.64 22.36 0.08
N LYS A 406 -21.90 22.39 0.49
CA LYS A 406 -23.04 22.64 -0.41
C LYS A 406 -23.03 24.05 -1.01
N ASP A 407 -22.72 25.04 -0.21
CA ASP A 407 -22.68 26.43 -0.66
C ASP A 407 -21.50 26.68 -1.59
N PHE A 408 -20.37 26.03 -1.37
CA PHE A 408 -19.26 26.03 -2.31
C PHE A 408 -19.70 25.53 -3.69
N LEU A 409 -20.32 24.35 -3.77
CA LEU A 409 -20.76 23.78 -5.04
C LEU A 409 -21.84 24.61 -5.73
N ARG A 410 -22.75 25.26 -4.98
CA ARG A 410 -23.79 26.13 -5.55
C ARG A 410 -23.24 27.42 -6.13
N GLN A 411 -22.17 27.93 -5.52
CA GLN A 411 -21.55 29.22 -5.88
C GLN A 411 -20.33 29.03 -6.75
N LEU A 412 -20.02 27.78 -7.13
CA LEU A 412 -18.93 27.49 -8.05
C LEU A 412 -19.22 28.16 -9.39
N ALA A 413 -18.38 29.11 -9.76
CA ALA A 413 -18.47 29.76 -11.05
C ALA A 413 -18.20 28.74 -12.18
N PRO A 414 -18.95 28.83 -13.29
CA PRO A 414 -18.64 28.02 -14.46
C PRO A 414 -17.18 28.26 -14.87
N MET A 415 -16.48 27.18 -15.23
CA MET A 415 -15.12 27.25 -15.76
C MET A 415 -15.15 27.95 -17.12
N ASP A 416 -14.33 28.97 -17.30
CA ASP A 416 -14.13 29.62 -18.57
C ASP A 416 -13.08 28.89 -19.43
N GLU A 417 -13.00 29.23 -20.69
CA GLU A 417 -12.07 28.60 -21.65
C GLU A 417 -10.60 28.87 -21.27
N ALA A 418 -10.30 30.02 -20.66
CA ALA A 418 -8.96 30.37 -20.23
C ALA A 418 -8.45 29.48 -19.09
N THR A 419 -9.33 29.07 -18.18
CA THR A 419 -9.05 28.11 -17.10
C THR A 419 -9.07 26.68 -17.63
N PHE A 420 -10.01 26.36 -18.52
CA PHE A 420 -10.22 25.01 -19.03
C PHE A 420 -9.02 24.46 -19.80
N ARG A 421 -8.49 25.23 -20.77
CA ARG A 421 -7.41 24.76 -21.66
C ARG A 421 -6.13 24.33 -20.92
N PRO A 422 -5.59 25.10 -19.99
CA PRO A 422 -4.40 24.66 -19.24
C PRO A 422 -4.65 23.38 -18.40
N LEU A 423 -5.83 23.25 -17.81
CA LEU A 423 -6.19 22.05 -17.02
C LEU A 423 -6.34 20.82 -17.92
N GLN A 424 -6.98 20.97 -19.09
CA GLN A 424 -7.11 19.91 -20.10
C GLN A 424 -5.74 19.41 -20.57
N GLN A 425 -4.84 20.33 -20.93
CA GLN A 425 -3.48 20.00 -21.36
C GLN A 425 -2.68 19.28 -20.27
N ARG A 426 -2.77 19.77 -19.03
CA ARG A 426 -2.10 19.16 -17.88
C ARG A 426 -2.63 17.73 -17.63
N LEU A 427 -3.94 17.53 -17.66
CA LEU A 427 -4.55 16.22 -17.48
C LEU A 427 -4.15 15.26 -18.60
N ALA A 428 -4.18 15.71 -19.86
CA ALA A 428 -3.75 14.92 -21.00
C ALA A 428 -2.26 14.52 -20.90
N ALA A 429 -1.41 15.42 -20.46
CA ALA A 429 0.02 15.14 -20.24
C ALA A 429 0.22 14.10 -19.12
N GLN A 430 -0.53 14.21 -18.01
CA GLN A 430 -0.49 13.23 -16.92
C GLN A 430 -0.86 11.81 -17.38
N ILE A 431 -1.85 11.69 -18.27
CA ILE A 431 -2.31 10.38 -18.76
C ILE A 431 -1.32 9.80 -19.77
N ARG A 432 -0.69 10.65 -20.60
CA ARG A 432 0.34 10.24 -21.57
C ARG A 432 1.65 9.84 -20.88
N ALA A 433 1.90 10.30 -19.66
CA ALA A 433 3.07 9.90 -18.90
C ALA A 433 3.10 8.39 -18.69
N SER A 434 4.30 7.82 -18.68
CA SER A 434 4.48 6.39 -18.48
C SER A 434 3.88 5.96 -17.13
N ARG A 435 2.99 4.98 -17.16
CA ARG A 435 2.38 4.39 -15.97
C ARG A 435 3.11 3.10 -15.61
N PRO A 436 3.27 2.80 -14.32
CA PRO A 436 3.84 1.54 -13.90
C PRO A 436 3.00 0.35 -14.39
N PRO A 437 3.63 -0.82 -14.64
CA PRO A 437 2.96 -1.98 -15.22
C PRO A 437 1.70 -2.42 -14.47
N GLU A 438 1.69 -2.37 -13.14
CA GLU A 438 0.51 -2.69 -12.32
C GLU A 438 -0.68 -1.75 -12.55
N ALA A 439 -0.42 -0.47 -12.77
CA ALA A 439 -1.47 0.48 -13.10
C ALA A 439 -2.02 0.24 -14.53
N ARG A 440 -1.17 -0.20 -15.46
CA ARG A 440 -1.60 -0.64 -16.80
C ARG A 440 -2.45 -1.91 -16.72
N ALA A 441 -2.04 -2.88 -15.89
CA ALA A 441 -2.80 -4.10 -15.64
C ALA A 441 -4.20 -3.81 -15.08
N LEU A 442 -4.30 -2.92 -14.10
CA LEU A 442 -5.57 -2.49 -13.54
C LEU A 442 -6.45 -1.78 -14.58
N SER A 443 -5.86 -0.89 -15.38
CA SER A 443 -6.59 -0.19 -16.45
C SER A 443 -7.12 -1.17 -17.51
N ALA A 444 -6.31 -2.16 -17.91
CA ALA A 444 -6.73 -3.19 -18.84
C ALA A 444 -7.86 -4.08 -18.28
N LEU A 445 -7.79 -4.47 -17.01
CA LEU A 445 -8.88 -5.17 -16.33
C LEU A 445 -10.17 -4.34 -16.34
N ARG A 446 -10.09 -3.05 -16.02
CA ARG A 446 -11.26 -2.17 -16.03
C ARG A 446 -11.90 -2.07 -17.41
N GLN A 447 -11.09 -1.97 -18.46
CA GLN A 447 -11.58 -1.95 -19.85
C GLN A 447 -12.23 -3.27 -20.23
N GLU A 448 -11.62 -4.42 -19.88
CA GLU A 448 -12.18 -5.74 -20.13
C GLU A 448 -13.57 -5.92 -19.50
N TYR A 449 -13.77 -5.33 -18.33
CA TYR A 449 -15.05 -5.35 -17.60
C TYR A 449 -15.97 -4.16 -17.92
N GLY A 450 -15.67 -3.37 -18.96
CA GLY A 450 -16.51 -2.26 -19.41
C GLY A 450 -16.61 -1.09 -18.44
N LEU A 451 -15.64 -0.93 -17.55
CA LEU A 451 -15.60 0.16 -16.57
C LEU A 451 -15.01 1.44 -17.19
N PRO A 452 -15.46 2.62 -16.74
CA PRO A 452 -14.91 3.88 -17.22
C PRO A 452 -13.40 3.96 -16.98
N GLU A 453 -12.66 4.27 -18.03
CA GLU A 453 -11.23 4.55 -17.97
C GLU A 453 -10.90 5.86 -18.67
N LEU A 454 -9.91 6.55 -18.12
CA LEU A 454 -9.49 7.85 -18.63
C LEU A 454 -8.46 7.66 -19.75
N THR A 455 -8.81 8.09 -20.95
CA THR A 455 -7.92 8.04 -22.12
C THR A 455 -7.52 9.45 -22.56
N PRO A 456 -6.33 9.63 -23.20
CA PRO A 456 -5.95 10.92 -23.75
C PRO A 456 -6.98 11.48 -24.73
N GLN A 457 -7.55 10.61 -25.59
CA GLN A 457 -8.57 10.97 -26.56
C GLN A 457 -9.83 11.53 -25.90
N ALA A 458 -10.30 10.89 -24.80
CA ALA A 458 -11.44 11.39 -24.05
C ALA A 458 -11.21 12.75 -23.42
N VAL A 459 -9.97 13.04 -23.00
CA VAL A 459 -9.60 14.37 -22.47
C VAL A 459 -9.50 15.40 -23.59
N ASP A 460 -8.86 15.05 -24.70
CA ASP A 460 -8.69 15.96 -25.84
C ASP A 460 -10.05 16.34 -26.48
N ALA A 461 -11.00 15.41 -26.52
CA ALA A 461 -12.34 15.65 -27.06
C ALA A 461 -13.28 16.43 -26.13
N LEU A 462 -12.91 16.61 -24.84
CA LEU A 462 -13.76 17.23 -23.83
C LEU A 462 -13.99 18.72 -24.12
N ARG A 463 -15.21 19.18 -23.90
CA ARG A 463 -15.60 20.59 -24.03
C ARG A 463 -15.92 21.19 -22.66
N VAL A 464 -15.68 22.48 -22.50
CA VAL A 464 -15.93 23.22 -21.25
C VAL A 464 -17.39 23.11 -20.79
N ALA A 465 -18.34 23.09 -21.73
CA ALA A 465 -19.76 22.93 -21.42
C ALA A 465 -20.07 21.61 -20.71
N GLU A 466 -19.41 20.51 -21.06
CA GLU A 466 -19.62 19.19 -20.43
C GLU A 466 -19.20 19.18 -18.97
N VAL A 467 -18.14 19.94 -18.62
CA VAL A 467 -17.70 20.10 -17.22
C VAL A 467 -18.73 20.89 -16.42
N ALA A 468 -19.28 21.96 -17.01
CA ALA A 468 -20.32 22.77 -16.39
C ALA A 468 -21.64 21.98 -16.21
N ASP A 469 -22.03 21.18 -17.20
CA ASP A 469 -23.20 20.31 -17.13
C ASP A 469 -23.05 19.27 -16.03
N LEU A 470 -21.89 18.63 -15.93
CA LEU A 470 -21.59 17.67 -14.86
C LEU A 470 -21.68 18.33 -13.49
N ALA A 471 -21.09 19.51 -13.30
CA ALA A 471 -21.14 20.24 -12.03
C ALA A 471 -22.59 20.52 -11.61
N ARG A 472 -23.44 20.95 -12.55
CA ARG A 472 -24.87 21.15 -12.32
C ARG A 472 -25.61 19.86 -11.96
N GLU A 473 -25.34 18.79 -12.67
CA GLU A 473 -25.94 17.48 -12.43
C GLU A 473 -25.56 16.92 -11.06
N MET A 474 -24.29 16.93 -10.70
CA MET A 474 -23.81 16.46 -9.39
C MET A 474 -24.42 17.28 -8.23
N THR A 475 -24.63 18.56 -8.43
CA THR A 475 -25.27 19.44 -7.42
C THR A 475 -26.77 19.15 -7.30
N ARG A 476 -27.47 18.84 -8.39
CA ARG A 476 -28.92 18.55 -8.40
C ARG A 476 -29.24 17.16 -7.83
N ARG A 477 -28.41 16.14 -8.13
CA ARG A 477 -28.66 14.74 -7.74
C ARG A 477 -28.16 14.41 -6.33
N ARG A 478 -28.44 15.26 -5.34
CA ARG A 478 -28.06 15.04 -3.92
C ARG A 478 -28.55 13.74 -3.32
N ARG A 479 -29.52 13.06 -3.95
CA ARG A 479 -30.03 11.76 -3.54
C ARG A 479 -29.02 10.61 -3.74
N ARG A 480 -27.87 10.87 -4.39
CA ARG A 480 -26.79 9.89 -4.57
C ARG A 480 -25.57 10.16 -3.68
N TRP A 481 -25.57 11.26 -2.91
CA TRP A 481 -24.43 11.61 -2.06
C TRP A 481 -24.31 10.66 -0.89
N GLN A 482 -23.05 10.19 -0.62
CA GLN A 482 -22.71 9.54 0.62
C GLN A 482 -22.10 10.58 1.55
N VAL A 483 -22.67 10.71 2.74
CA VAL A 483 -22.27 11.70 3.75
C VAL A 483 -21.98 10.93 5.02
N LEU A 484 -20.72 10.93 5.43
CA LEU A 484 -20.27 10.37 6.70
C LEU A 484 -19.79 11.52 7.58
N PHE A 485 -20.10 11.45 8.87
CA PHE A 485 -19.62 12.47 9.79
C PHE A 485 -19.39 11.88 11.19
N THR A 486 -18.44 12.50 11.92
CA THR A 486 -18.29 12.33 13.35
C THR A 486 -18.82 13.56 14.06
N THR A 487 -19.19 13.42 15.31
CA THR A 487 -19.40 14.56 16.20
C THR A 487 -18.38 14.41 17.31
N GLY A 488 -17.67 15.48 17.64
CA GLY A 488 -16.99 15.56 18.93
C GLY A 488 -18.01 15.36 20.04
N ASP A 489 -17.63 14.68 21.08
CA ASP A 489 -18.47 14.53 22.29
C ASP A 489 -18.72 15.86 22.96
#